data_7a221ed501e84a367506e29382e933e4
#
_entry.id   7a221ed501e84a367506e29382e933e4
#
_cell.length_a   1.000
_cell.length_b   1.000
_cell.length_c   1.000
_cell.angle_alpha   90.00
_cell.angle_beta   90.00
_cell.angle_gamma   90.00
#
_symmetry.space_group_name_H-M   'P 1'
#
loop_
_entity.id
_entity.type
_entity.pdbx_description
1 polymer ?
#
loop_
_entity_poly.entity_id
_entity_poly.type
_entity_poly.pdbx_seq_one_letter_code
_entity_poly.pdbx_strand_id
1 'polypeptide(L)'
;MQKFPSCPKFPIDMADIPEITIDTLLEQYDVLLFDAYGVLVHSSGALPGAIKLVQRLNRMRKSYYILTNDASRLPETASQQYRSYGLDITPERIITSGSLLKPYFVGHQLIGLRCVVLGPADSLRYVEHAGGRVVSPGGAFDVLVIADEAGFPFLETIDRMFTSLCRAIDARRKIHLILPNPDLIYPKGDRAFGFAAGSIAGMFEAALCLRYPHRDDLRFARLGKPEKGIFTEALSRSGTRNMVMIGDHCRSIYSQHIGWVRLPATCFSNEILLGSLPIPGLEPQVF
;
A
#
# COMPACT_ATOMS: atom_id res chain seq x y z
N MET A 1 -2.48 27.11 -15.74
CA MET A 1 -2.24 25.70 -16.08
C MET A 1 -1.23 25.15 -15.10
N GLN A 2 -1.68 24.46 -14.05
CA GLN A 2 -0.77 23.74 -13.16
C GLN A 2 -0.20 22.55 -13.95
N LYS A 3 1.13 22.54 -14.11
CA LYS A 3 1.84 21.38 -14.68
C LYS A 3 1.67 20.22 -13.72
N PHE A 4 1.02 19.15 -14.17
CA PHE A 4 1.12 17.85 -13.50
C PHE A 4 2.62 17.56 -13.30
N PRO A 5 3.04 17.08 -12.12
CA PRO A 5 4.43 16.73 -11.92
C PRO A 5 4.83 15.72 -13.02
N SER A 6 5.81 16.10 -13.83
CA SER A 6 6.37 15.21 -14.83
C SER A 6 6.79 13.93 -14.15
N CYS A 7 6.41 12.79 -14.72
CA CYS A 7 6.90 11.49 -14.29
C CYS A 7 8.43 11.56 -14.18
N PRO A 8 9.05 11.34 -13.03
CA PRO A 8 10.50 11.35 -12.95
C PRO A 8 11.02 10.32 -13.95
N LYS A 9 11.86 10.77 -14.89
CA LYS A 9 12.60 9.86 -15.79
C LYS A 9 13.65 9.21 -14.91
N PHE A 10 13.49 7.92 -14.65
CA PHE A 10 14.56 7.14 -14.04
C PHE A 10 15.65 6.94 -15.10
N PRO A 11 16.88 7.40 -14.87
CA PRO A 11 17.98 7.32 -15.86
C PRO A 11 18.66 5.95 -15.87
N ILE A 12 17.90 4.85 -15.70
CA ILE A 12 18.49 3.51 -15.65
C ILE A 12 18.04 2.77 -16.88
N ASP A 13 19.03 2.41 -17.72
CA ASP A 13 18.80 1.51 -18.83
C ASP A 13 18.48 0.12 -18.28
N MET A 14 17.37 -0.46 -18.74
CA MET A 14 16.91 -1.77 -18.29
C MET A 14 17.93 -2.90 -18.58
N ALA A 15 18.88 -2.66 -19.49
CA ALA A 15 19.94 -3.59 -19.85
C ALA A 15 21.05 -3.70 -18.77
N ASP A 16 21.17 -2.71 -17.88
CA ASP A 16 22.24 -2.65 -16.86
C ASP A 16 21.82 -3.18 -15.49
N ILE A 17 20.60 -3.72 -15.36
CA ILE A 17 20.13 -4.26 -14.09
C ILE A 17 20.70 -5.67 -13.88
N PRO A 18 21.57 -5.90 -12.87
CA PRO A 18 22.13 -7.22 -12.62
C PRO A 18 21.04 -8.20 -12.21
N GLU A 19 21.09 -9.40 -12.76
CA GLU A 19 20.23 -10.51 -12.37
C GLU A 19 20.67 -11.09 -11.03
N ILE A 20 19.73 -11.36 -10.14
CA ILE A 20 19.97 -11.98 -8.84
C ILE A 20 19.00 -13.15 -8.64
N THR A 21 19.50 -14.25 -8.10
CA THR A 21 18.65 -15.42 -7.82
C THR A 21 17.97 -15.32 -6.46
N ILE A 22 16.87 -16.05 -6.27
CA ILE A 22 16.23 -16.14 -4.96
C ILE A 22 17.17 -16.76 -3.93
N ASP A 23 18.04 -17.68 -4.33
CA ASP A 23 19.03 -18.30 -3.43
C ASP A 23 19.99 -17.26 -2.87
N THR A 24 20.52 -16.40 -3.72
CA THR A 24 21.37 -15.28 -3.30
C THR A 24 20.65 -14.36 -2.31
N LEU A 25 19.36 -14.04 -2.54
CA LEU A 25 18.58 -13.21 -1.62
C LEU A 25 18.37 -13.91 -0.27
N LEU A 26 18.12 -15.23 -0.28
CA LEU A 26 17.96 -16.02 0.92
C LEU A 26 19.24 -16.09 1.78
N GLU A 27 20.40 -16.03 1.14
CA GLU A 27 21.70 -16.01 1.81
C GLU A 27 22.08 -14.64 2.34
N GLN A 28 21.82 -13.58 1.56
CA GLN A 28 22.27 -12.22 1.88
C GLN A 28 21.37 -11.49 2.90
N TYR A 29 20.07 -11.76 2.90
CA TYR A 29 19.12 -11.01 3.71
C TYR A 29 18.43 -11.88 4.75
N ASP A 30 18.29 -11.34 5.96
CA ASP A 30 17.59 -12.01 7.04
C ASP A 30 16.08 -12.10 6.79
N VAL A 31 15.52 -11.04 6.18
CA VAL A 31 14.08 -10.89 5.94
C VAL A 31 13.79 -10.52 4.49
N LEU A 32 12.84 -11.21 3.88
CA LEU A 32 12.32 -10.88 2.56
C LEU A 32 10.95 -10.21 2.68
N LEU A 33 10.79 -9.06 2.05
CA LEU A 33 9.53 -8.34 1.95
C LEU A 33 9.00 -8.52 0.52
N PHE A 34 7.80 -9.05 0.38
CA PHE A 34 7.18 -9.26 -0.93
C PHE A 34 6.01 -8.31 -1.13
N ASP A 35 5.92 -7.69 -2.30
CA ASP A 35 4.64 -7.14 -2.73
C ASP A 35 3.66 -8.29 -2.97
N ALA A 36 2.37 -8.00 -2.91
CA ALA A 36 1.35 -9.00 -3.14
C ALA A 36 1.02 -9.13 -4.64
N TYR A 37 0.43 -8.09 -5.22
CA TYR A 37 0.03 -8.07 -6.61
C TYR A 37 1.22 -7.87 -7.53
N GLY A 38 1.29 -8.66 -8.62
CA GLY A 38 2.41 -8.62 -9.56
C GLY A 38 3.65 -9.39 -9.08
N VAL A 39 3.67 -9.88 -7.83
CA VAL A 39 4.77 -10.64 -7.24
C VAL A 39 4.35 -12.04 -6.81
N LEU A 40 3.31 -12.16 -6.01
CA LEU A 40 2.81 -13.46 -5.53
C LEU A 40 1.46 -13.82 -6.14
N VAL A 41 0.64 -12.82 -6.40
CA VAL A 41 -0.74 -13.00 -6.87
C VAL A 41 -1.10 -12.04 -8.00
N HIS A 42 -2.10 -12.41 -8.76
CA HIS A 42 -2.86 -11.54 -9.65
C HIS A 42 -4.37 -11.74 -9.44
N SER A 43 -5.21 -11.12 -10.27
CA SER A 43 -6.67 -11.17 -10.13
C SER A 43 -7.28 -12.58 -10.16
N SER A 44 -6.63 -13.54 -10.80
CA SER A 44 -7.12 -14.92 -10.96
C SER A 44 -6.43 -15.94 -10.05
N GLY A 45 -5.49 -15.55 -9.18
CA GLY A 45 -4.84 -16.47 -8.24
C GLY A 45 -3.34 -16.26 -8.04
N ALA A 46 -2.64 -17.30 -7.62
CA ALA A 46 -1.20 -17.26 -7.44
C ALA A 46 -0.44 -17.20 -8.76
N LEU A 47 0.61 -16.40 -8.80
CA LEU A 47 1.54 -16.37 -9.94
C LEU A 47 2.33 -17.68 -10.04
N PRO A 48 2.76 -18.06 -11.27
CA PRO A 48 3.60 -19.24 -11.46
C PRO A 48 4.83 -19.21 -10.56
N GLY A 49 5.11 -20.30 -9.84
CA GLY A 49 6.23 -20.43 -8.91
C GLY A 49 6.02 -19.83 -7.51
N ALA A 50 5.05 -18.94 -7.30
CA ALA A 50 4.79 -18.32 -6.01
C ALA A 50 4.46 -19.36 -4.92
N ILE A 51 3.67 -20.38 -5.25
CA ILE A 51 3.33 -21.46 -4.31
C ILE A 51 4.59 -22.22 -3.86
N LYS A 52 5.46 -22.59 -4.81
CA LYS A 52 6.71 -23.29 -4.51
C LYS A 52 7.65 -22.42 -3.66
N LEU A 53 7.72 -21.13 -3.95
CA LEU A 53 8.51 -20.16 -3.18
C LEU A 53 8.01 -20.09 -1.74
N VAL A 54 6.73 -19.84 -1.51
CA VAL A 54 6.14 -19.76 -0.16
C VAL A 54 6.34 -21.07 0.61
N GLN A 55 6.12 -22.23 -0.03
CA GLN A 55 6.39 -23.54 0.60
C GLN A 55 7.86 -23.71 0.99
N ARG A 56 8.79 -23.23 0.15
CA ARG A 56 10.22 -23.25 0.43
C ARG A 56 10.56 -22.36 1.63
N LEU A 57 10.08 -21.12 1.64
CA LEU A 57 10.29 -20.17 2.74
C LEU A 57 9.77 -20.73 4.08
N ASN A 58 8.57 -21.32 4.06
CA ASN A 58 7.97 -21.95 5.24
C ASN A 58 8.77 -23.16 5.75
N ARG A 59 9.23 -24.05 4.84
CA ARG A 59 10.10 -25.20 5.22
C ARG A 59 11.44 -24.77 5.81
N MET A 60 12.06 -23.72 5.24
CA MET A 60 13.32 -23.16 5.72
C MET A 60 13.13 -22.30 6.99
N ARG A 61 11.89 -22.05 7.41
CA ARG A 61 11.56 -21.09 8.48
C ARG A 61 12.17 -19.70 8.23
N LYS A 62 12.30 -19.32 6.94
CA LYS A 62 12.84 -18.01 6.58
C LYS A 62 11.86 -16.92 7.00
N SER A 63 12.38 -15.85 7.56
CA SER A 63 11.55 -14.67 7.88
C SER A 63 11.17 -13.95 6.61
N TYR A 64 9.87 -13.73 6.41
CA TYR A 64 9.34 -12.93 5.31
C TYR A 64 8.02 -12.29 5.68
N TYR A 65 7.67 -11.20 5.01
CA TYR A 65 6.39 -10.51 5.14
C TYR A 65 5.86 -10.12 3.76
N ILE A 66 4.53 -10.07 3.66
CA ILE A 66 3.83 -9.51 2.50
C ILE A 66 3.49 -8.06 2.83
N LEU A 67 4.01 -7.11 2.05
CA LEU A 67 3.71 -5.68 2.19
C LEU A 67 2.78 -5.25 1.06
N THR A 68 1.55 -4.94 1.39
CA THR A 68 0.54 -4.56 0.40
C THR A 68 -0.14 -3.23 0.74
N ASN A 69 -0.45 -2.45 -0.29
CA ASN A 69 -1.26 -1.23 -0.17
C ASN A 69 -2.76 -1.53 0.00
N ASP A 70 -3.14 -2.81 0.09
CA ASP A 70 -4.53 -3.21 0.35
C ASP A 70 -5.00 -2.66 1.71
N ALA A 71 -6.10 -1.93 1.70
CA ALA A 71 -6.82 -1.48 2.88
C ALA A 71 -8.29 -1.94 2.86
N SER A 72 -8.61 -2.87 1.95
CA SER A 72 -9.94 -3.44 1.76
C SER A 72 -10.13 -4.78 2.47
N ARG A 73 -9.04 -5.44 2.92
CA ARG A 73 -9.06 -6.73 3.62
C ARG A 73 -8.18 -6.70 4.85
N LEU A 74 -8.70 -7.20 5.97
CA LEU A 74 -7.90 -7.48 7.16
C LEU A 74 -6.86 -8.57 6.85
N PRO A 75 -5.73 -8.64 7.59
CA PRO A 75 -4.73 -9.70 7.40
C PRO A 75 -5.32 -11.12 7.43
N GLU A 76 -6.34 -11.36 8.26
CA GLU A 76 -7.07 -12.64 8.36
C GLU A 76 -7.82 -12.96 7.07
N THR A 77 -8.54 -11.98 6.52
CA THR A 77 -9.27 -12.13 5.25
C THR A 77 -8.31 -12.32 4.09
N ALA A 78 -7.22 -11.56 4.05
CA ALA A 78 -6.17 -11.69 3.04
C ALA A 78 -5.49 -13.07 3.11
N SER A 79 -5.19 -13.57 4.31
CA SER A 79 -4.62 -14.90 4.54
C SER A 79 -5.55 -16.01 4.01
N GLN A 80 -6.86 -15.90 4.28
CA GLN A 80 -7.85 -16.86 3.75
C GLN A 80 -7.86 -16.86 2.23
N GLN A 81 -7.82 -15.69 1.59
CA GLN A 81 -7.73 -15.56 0.15
C GLN A 81 -6.44 -16.18 -0.40
N TYR A 82 -5.29 -15.88 0.21
CA TYR A 82 -4.00 -16.46 -0.22
C TYR A 82 -4.00 -17.98 -0.12
N ARG A 83 -4.57 -18.54 0.96
CA ARG A 83 -4.72 -19.99 1.11
C ARG A 83 -5.62 -20.59 0.04
N SER A 84 -6.69 -19.92 -0.38
CA SER A 84 -7.54 -20.38 -1.49
C SER A 84 -6.78 -20.45 -2.83
N TYR A 85 -5.69 -19.68 -2.96
CA TYR A 85 -4.77 -19.72 -4.10
C TYR A 85 -3.61 -20.71 -3.93
N GLY A 86 -3.59 -21.48 -2.82
CA GLY A 86 -2.53 -22.42 -2.49
C GLY A 86 -1.29 -21.81 -1.82
N LEU A 87 -1.35 -20.54 -1.41
CA LEU A 87 -0.30 -19.85 -0.69
C LEU A 87 -0.55 -19.95 0.82
N ASP A 88 0.23 -20.77 1.53
CA ASP A 88 0.14 -20.90 2.99
C ASP A 88 0.85 -19.74 3.69
N ILE A 89 0.17 -18.60 3.75
CA ILE A 89 0.64 -17.36 4.37
C ILE A 89 -0.28 -17.05 5.55
N THR A 90 0.29 -16.93 6.75
CA THR A 90 -0.47 -16.62 7.96
C THR A 90 -0.72 -15.11 8.10
N PRO A 91 -1.76 -14.68 8.84
CA PRO A 91 -2.08 -13.26 9.00
C PRO A 91 -0.91 -12.43 9.56
N GLU A 92 -0.09 -13.00 10.47
CA GLU A 92 1.05 -12.32 11.09
C GLU A 92 2.14 -11.95 10.09
N ARG A 93 2.18 -12.63 8.94
CA ARG A 93 3.11 -12.33 7.85
C ARG A 93 2.59 -11.27 6.88
N ILE A 94 1.38 -10.75 7.08
CA ILE A 94 0.75 -9.78 6.19
C ILE A 94 0.76 -8.41 6.85
N ILE A 95 1.36 -7.44 6.19
CA ILE A 95 1.38 -6.03 6.57
C ILE A 95 0.62 -5.27 5.49
N THR A 96 -0.55 -4.79 5.83
CA THR A 96 -1.41 -4.02 4.93
C THR A 96 -1.31 -2.53 5.24
N SER A 97 -1.56 -1.68 4.27
CA SER A 97 -1.65 -0.24 4.53
C SER A 97 -2.82 0.12 5.45
N GLY A 98 -3.88 -0.69 5.46
CA GLY A 98 -4.98 -0.57 6.41
C GLY A 98 -4.53 -0.73 7.87
N SER A 99 -3.56 -1.62 8.15
CA SER A 99 -3.00 -1.83 9.50
C SER A 99 -2.33 -0.57 10.07
N LEU A 100 -1.87 0.33 9.20
CA LEU A 100 -1.21 1.58 9.62
C LEU A 100 -2.18 2.62 10.17
N LEU A 101 -3.49 2.45 9.99
CA LEU A 101 -4.49 3.34 10.57
C LEU A 101 -4.39 3.39 12.09
N LYS A 102 -4.16 2.24 12.75
CA LYS A 102 -4.06 2.20 14.22
C LYS A 102 -2.90 3.05 14.77
N PRO A 103 -1.64 2.87 14.38
CA PRO A 103 -0.56 3.75 14.84
C PRO A 103 -0.75 5.21 14.40
N TYR A 104 -1.35 5.45 13.23
CA TYR A 104 -1.64 6.80 12.77
C TYR A 104 -2.67 7.50 13.67
N PHE A 105 -3.78 6.82 14.02
CA PHE A 105 -4.82 7.35 14.91
C PHE A 105 -4.27 7.68 16.30
N VAL A 106 -3.45 6.79 16.86
CA VAL A 106 -2.79 7.03 18.15
C VAL A 106 -1.87 8.25 18.07
N GLY A 107 -0.99 8.31 17.06
CA GLY A 107 0.00 9.38 16.91
C GLY A 107 -0.61 10.76 16.64
N HIS A 108 -1.82 10.83 16.07
CA HIS A 108 -2.52 12.08 15.72
C HIS A 108 -3.73 12.38 16.61
N GLN A 109 -3.94 11.60 17.70
CA GLN A 109 -5.03 11.79 18.66
C GLN A 109 -6.43 11.74 18.02
N LEU A 110 -6.65 10.78 17.10
CA LEU A 110 -7.90 10.64 16.36
C LEU A 110 -8.85 9.61 16.98
N ILE A 111 -8.49 9.00 18.11
CA ILE A 111 -9.32 8.01 18.82
C ILE A 111 -10.63 8.65 19.24
N GLY A 112 -11.75 7.95 19.02
CA GLY A 112 -13.10 8.40 19.35
C GLY A 112 -13.73 9.39 18.36
N LEU A 113 -12.97 9.88 17.37
CA LEU A 113 -13.51 10.78 16.34
C LEU A 113 -14.48 10.05 15.39
N ARG A 114 -15.44 10.80 14.85
CA ARG A 114 -16.40 10.28 13.86
C ARG A 114 -15.72 10.16 12.51
N CYS A 115 -15.72 8.94 11.97
CA CYS A 115 -15.02 8.59 10.75
C CYS A 115 -16.02 8.17 9.68
N VAL A 116 -16.00 8.81 8.52
CA VAL A 116 -16.58 8.24 7.30
C VAL A 116 -15.49 7.46 6.59
N VAL A 117 -15.83 6.24 6.18
CA VAL A 117 -14.90 5.32 5.50
C VAL A 117 -15.49 4.96 4.15
N LEU A 118 -14.72 5.17 3.09
CA LEU A 118 -15.02 4.69 1.75
C LEU A 118 -14.23 3.40 1.51
N GLY A 119 -14.93 2.28 1.42
CA GLY A 119 -14.36 0.95 1.28
C GLY A 119 -15.34 -0.15 1.74
N PRO A 120 -14.97 -1.43 1.55
CA PRO A 120 -15.75 -2.57 2.00
C PRO A 120 -15.71 -2.75 3.52
N ALA A 121 -16.42 -3.77 4.03
CA ALA A 121 -16.60 -4.01 5.46
C ALA A 121 -15.29 -4.05 6.27
N ASP A 122 -14.25 -4.68 5.76
CA ASP A 122 -12.96 -4.74 6.46
C ASP A 122 -12.26 -3.38 6.55
N SER A 123 -12.50 -2.48 5.59
CA SER A 123 -12.02 -1.08 5.68
C SER A 123 -12.63 -0.34 6.87
N LEU A 124 -13.92 -0.58 7.15
CA LEU A 124 -14.59 -0.02 8.31
C LEU A 124 -13.99 -0.59 9.61
N ARG A 125 -13.77 -1.92 9.64
CA ARG A 125 -13.14 -2.60 10.79
C ARG A 125 -11.73 -2.09 11.08
N TYR A 126 -10.92 -1.77 10.08
CA TYR A 126 -9.62 -1.15 10.29
C TYR A 126 -9.73 0.15 11.08
N VAL A 127 -10.69 1.00 10.75
CA VAL A 127 -10.94 2.27 11.45
C VAL A 127 -11.46 2.03 12.86
N GLU A 128 -12.35 1.07 13.06
CA GLU A 128 -12.85 0.66 14.38
C GLU A 128 -11.70 0.11 15.25
N HIS A 129 -10.86 -0.76 14.72
CA HIS A 129 -9.66 -1.28 15.40
C HIS A 129 -8.62 -0.19 15.70
N ALA A 130 -8.62 0.90 14.93
CA ALA A 130 -7.81 2.09 15.21
C ALA A 130 -8.42 2.99 16.30
N GLY A 131 -9.62 2.67 16.77
CA GLY A 131 -10.34 3.45 17.79
C GLY A 131 -11.22 4.57 17.22
N GLY A 132 -11.43 4.62 15.91
CA GLY A 132 -12.37 5.54 15.27
C GLY A 132 -13.82 5.10 15.44
N ARG A 133 -14.74 6.05 15.44
CA ARG A 133 -16.19 5.79 15.45
C ARG A 133 -16.75 5.93 14.03
N VAL A 134 -16.99 4.80 13.37
CA VAL A 134 -17.54 4.79 12.01
C VAL A 134 -18.96 5.35 12.01
N VAL A 135 -19.23 6.27 11.08
CA VAL A 135 -20.53 6.90 10.85
C VAL A 135 -20.89 6.84 9.36
N SER A 136 -22.19 6.88 9.08
CA SER A 136 -22.67 6.85 7.69
C SER A 136 -22.29 8.11 6.91
N PRO A 137 -22.02 7.99 5.59
CA PRO A 137 -21.84 9.13 4.70
C PRO A 137 -23.02 10.11 4.73
N GLY A 138 -22.73 11.42 4.78
CA GLY A 138 -23.73 12.49 4.79
C GLY A 138 -24.03 13.11 6.15
N GLY A 139 -23.61 12.48 7.26
CA GLY A 139 -23.64 13.05 8.61
C GLY A 139 -22.44 13.95 8.91
N ALA A 140 -22.42 14.47 10.15
CA ALA A 140 -21.23 15.19 10.64
C ALA A 140 -20.11 14.21 10.96
N PHE A 141 -18.91 14.46 10.42
CA PHE A 141 -17.71 13.65 10.61
C PHE A 141 -16.48 14.54 10.91
N ASP A 142 -15.44 13.93 11.41
CA ASP A 142 -14.20 14.58 11.79
C ASP A 142 -13.00 14.00 10.98
N VAL A 143 -13.17 12.77 10.46
CA VAL A 143 -12.18 12.05 9.66
C VAL A 143 -12.84 11.48 8.42
N LEU A 144 -12.24 11.66 7.25
CA LEU A 144 -12.57 10.96 6.01
C LEU A 144 -11.43 10.01 5.65
N VAL A 145 -11.74 8.73 5.56
CA VAL A 145 -10.80 7.68 5.14
C VAL A 145 -11.25 7.15 3.78
N ILE A 146 -10.39 7.25 2.77
CA ILE A 146 -10.60 6.60 1.46
C ILE A 146 -9.69 5.36 1.43
N ALA A 147 -10.26 4.21 1.74
CA ALA A 147 -9.52 2.96 1.89
C ALA A 147 -9.51 2.11 0.61
N ASP A 148 -10.63 2.15 -0.15
CA ASP A 148 -10.80 1.35 -1.36
C ASP A 148 -11.75 2.05 -2.33
N GLU A 149 -11.75 1.62 -3.60
CA GLU A 149 -12.65 2.13 -4.65
C GLU A 149 -13.99 1.42 -4.70
N ALA A 150 -14.13 0.29 -3.99
CA ALA A 150 -15.33 -0.53 -3.97
C ALA A 150 -16.05 -0.50 -2.61
N GLY A 151 -17.20 -1.18 -2.53
CA GLY A 151 -17.96 -1.35 -1.29
C GLY A 151 -19.01 -0.27 -1.01
N PHE A 152 -19.22 0.66 -1.95
CA PHE A 152 -20.23 1.72 -1.85
C PHE A 152 -20.75 2.14 -3.23
N PRO A 153 -21.96 2.72 -3.34
CA PRO A 153 -22.44 3.36 -4.58
C PRO A 153 -21.54 4.54 -4.95
N PHE A 154 -20.74 4.36 -6.02
CA PHE A 154 -19.59 5.24 -6.29
C PHE A 154 -19.99 6.72 -6.44
N LEU A 155 -20.65 7.10 -7.54
CA LEU A 155 -20.87 8.50 -7.86
C LEU A 155 -21.70 9.23 -6.79
N GLU A 156 -22.80 8.63 -6.36
CA GLU A 156 -23.68 9.20 -5.34
C GLU A 156 -22.95 9.45 -4.02
N THR A 157 -22.11 8.51 -3.60
CA THR A 157 -21.36 8.64 -2.35
C THR A 157 -20.27 9.70 -2.47
N ILE A 158 -19.55 9.75 -3.59
CA ILE A 158 -18.49 10.73 -3.85
C ILE A 158 -19.06 12.16 -3.84
N ASP A 159 -20.16 12.41 -4.55
CA ASP A 159 -20.81 13.72 -4.59
C ASP A 159 -21.32 14.16 -3.21
N ARG A 160 -21.94 13.23 -2.49
CA ARG A 160 -22.43 13.48 -1.12
C ARG A 160 -21.28 13.81 -0.18
N MET A 161 -20.19 13.04 -0.26
CA MET A 161 -19.04 13.25 0.59
C MET A 161 -18.31 14.54 0.28
N PHE A 162 -18.12 14.89 -1.01
CA PHE A 162 -17.52 16.15 -1.40
C PHE A 162 -18.34 17.34 -0.89
N THR A 163 -19.66 17.30 -1.05
CA THR A 163 -20.58 18.32 -0.52
C THR A 163 -20.46 18.45 1.00
N SER A 164 -20.46 17.33 1.73
CA SER A 164 -20.34 17.32 3.21
C SER A 164 -18.99 17.85 3.68
N LEU A 165 -17.92 17.52 2.96
CA LEU A 165 -16.57 18.01 3.21
C LEU A 165 -16.49 19.53 3.00
N CYS A 166 -17.02 20.06 1.89
CA CYS A 166 -17.08 21.50 1.66
C CYS A 166 -17.85 22.24 2.77
N ARG A 167 -19.01 21.73 3.17
CA ARG A 167 -19.78 22.32 4.29
C ARG A 167 -18.99 22.34 5.61
N ALA A 168 -18.24 21.29 5.89
CA ALA A 168 -17.41 21.24 7.09
C ALA A 168 -16.26 22.25 7.03
N ILE A 169 -15.61 22.40 5.88
CA ILE A 169 -14.52 23.38 5.66
C ILE A 169 -15.09 24.81 5.76
N ASP A 170 -16.22 25.10 5.10
CA ASP A 170 -16.87 26.43 5.15
C ASP A 170 -17.28 26.79 6.59
N ALA A 171 -17.66 25.80 7.40
CA ALA A 171 -17.91 25.95 8.85
C ALA A 171 -16.64 25.99 9.72
N ARG A 172 -15.45 26.08 9.10
CA ARG A 172 -14.12 26.12 9.75
C ARG A 172 -13.86 24.92 10.69
N ARG A 173 -14.47 23.79 10.42
CA ARG A 173 -14.21 22.56 11.16
C ARG A 173 -12.87 21.96 10.70
N LYS A 174 -12.11 21.42 11.65
CA LYS A 174 -10.92 20.64 11.34
C LYS A 174 -11.36 19.26 10.87
N ILE A 175 -10.96 18.87 9.66
CA ILE A 175 -11.22 17.55 9.10
C ILE A 175 -9.89 16.89 8.77
N HIS A 176 -9.75 15.63 9.14
CA HIS A 176 -8.59 14.82 8.79
C HIS A 176 -8.90 13.97 7.55
N LEU A 177 -8.06 14.07 6.54
CA LEU A 177 -8.16 13.33 5.29
C LEU A 177 -7.08 12.24 5.28
N ILE A 178 -7.47 10.97 5.19
CA ILE A 178 -6.54 9.83 5.32
C ILE A 178 -6.72 8.88 4.14
N LEU A 179 -5.60 8.47 3.54
CA LEU A 179 -5.51 7.59 2.39
C LEU A 179 -4.57 6.43 2.72
N PRO A 180 -5.08 5.30 3.23
CA PRO A 180 -4.27 4.12 3.47
C PRO A 180 -3.65 3.57 2.18
N ASN A 181 -4.45 3.40 1.11
CA ASN A 181 -4.00 2.93 -0.18
C ASN A 181 -3.75 4.09 -1.15
N PRO A 182 -2.49 4.51 -1.37
CA PRO A 182 -2.16 5.63 -2.25
C PRO A 182 -2.07 5.24 -3.74
N ASP A 183 -2.27 3.98 -4.11
CA ASP A 183 -2.20 3.54 -5.50
C ASP A 183 -3.25 4.24 -6.36
N LEU A 184 -2.84 4.69 -7.56
CA LEU A 184 -3.75 5.38 -8.48
C LEU A 184 -4.54 4.39 -9.34
N ILE A 185 -3.90 3.30 -9.73
CA ILE A 185 -4.48 2.26 -10.59
C ILE A 185 -4.08 0.89 -10.07
N TYR A 186 -4.86 -0.12 -10.44
CA TYR A 186 -4.52 -1.52 -10.19
C TYR A 186 -4.81 -2.38 -11.44
N PRO A 187 -4.06 -3.47 -11.67
CA PRO A 187 -4.34 -4.40 -12.78
C PRO A 187 -5.58 -5.24 -12.49
N LYS A 188 -6.52 -5.29 -13.48
CA LYS A 188 -7.75 -6.10 -13.41
C LYS A 188 -7.65 -7.46 -14.12
N GLY A 189 -6.51 -7.79 -14.71
CA GLY A 189 -6.28 -8.94 -15.57
C GLY A 189 -5.76 -8.49 -16.94
N ASP A 190 -5.80 -9.36 -17.94
CA ASP A 190 -5.18 -9.14 -19.25
C ASP A 190 -5.35 -7.73 -19.81
N ARG A 191 -4.31 -6.92 -19.65
CA ARG A 191 -4.20 -5.52 -20.16
C ARG A 191 -5.32 -4.56 -19.69
N ALA A 192 -6.11 -4.93 -18.69
CA ALA A 192 -7.14 -4.09 -18.10
C ALA A 192 -6.65 -3.46 -16.78
N PHE A 193 -7.03 -2.21 -16.56
CA PHE A 193 -6.72 -1.47 -15.34
C PHE A 193 -7.98 -0.93 -14.69
N GLY A 194 -7.95 -0.77 -13.38
CA GLY A 194 -8.96 -0.06 -12.60
C GLY A 194 -8.36 1.13 -11.88
N PHE A 195 -9.20 2.11 -11.55
CA PHE A 195 -8.81 3.18 -10.64
C PHE A 195 -8.80 2.65 -9.21
N ALA A 196 -7.76 2.97 -8.44
CA ALA A 196 -7.65 2.64 -7.03
C ALA A 196 -8.01 3.84 -6.14
N ALA A 197 -8.01 3.64 -4.85
CA ALA A 197 -8.37 4.65 -3.84
C ALA A 197 -7.60 5.97 -3.98
N GLY A 198 -6.32 5.92 -4.37
CA GLY A 198 -5.52 7.12 -4.63
C GLY A 198 -6.07 8.00 -5.74
N SER A 199 -6.70 7.43 -6.78
CA SER A 199 -7.36 8.22 -7.83
C SER A 199 -8.58 8.96 -7.29
N ILE A 200 -9.37 8.34 -6.42
CA ILE A 200 -10.50 8.99 -5.75
C ILE A 200 -10.00 10.15 -4.88
N ALA A 201 -8.98 9.93 -4.07
CA ALA A 201 -8.37 10.99 -3.27
C ALA A 201 -7.85 12.15 -4.13
N GLY A 202 -7.23 11.84 -5.29
CA GLY A 202 -6.79 12.84 -6.26
C GLY A 202 -7.94 13.68 -6.83
N MET A 203 -9.11 13.09 -7.09
CA MET A 203 -10.31 13.82 -7.50
C MET A 203 -10.76 14.82 -6.43
N PHE A 204 -10.80 14.39 -5.16
CA PHE A 204 -11.13 15.29 -4.04
C PHE A 204 -10.09 16.41 -3.92
N GLU A 205 -8.79 16.09 -3.94
CA GLU A 205 -7.72 17.08 -3.82
C GLU A 205 -7.76 18.12 -4.94
N ALA A 206 -8.02 17.70 -6.19
CA ALA A 206 -8.15 18.60 -7.32
C ALA A 206 -9.35 19.55 -7.18
N ALA A 207 -10.51 19.01 -6.80
CA ALA A 207 -11.71 19.80 -6.59
C ALA A 207 -11.61 20.76 -5.39
N LEU A 208 -10.97 20.31 -4.29
CA LEU A 208 -10.68 21.15 -3.11
C LEU A 208 -9.72 22.28 -3.45
N CYS A 209 -8.66 22.02 -4.20
CA CYS A 209 -7.70 23.02 -4.66
C CYS A 209 -8.39 24.10 -5.53
N LEU A 210 -9.33 23.71 -6.40
CA LEU A 210 -10.10 24.65 -7.21
C LEU A 210 -11.01 25.55 -6.33
N ARG A 211 -11.71 24.93 -5.35
CA ARG A 211 -12.67 25.66 -4.49
C ARG A 211 -11.98 26.49 -3.41
N TYR A 212 -10.86 26.02 -2.90
CA TYR A 212 -10.12 26.64 -1.79
C TYR A 212 -8.65 26.85 -2.16
N PRO A 213 -8.33 27.78 -3.10
CA PRO A 213 -6.99 27.91 -3.69
C PRO A 213 -5.89 28.32 -2.71
N HIS A 214 -6.24 28.78 -1.50
CA HIS A 214 -5.30 29.19 -0.46
C HIS A 214 -5.18 28.17 0.69
N ARG A 215 -5.70 26.94 0.51
CA ARG A 215 -5.73 25.89 1.52
C ARG A 215 -4.90 24.69 1.07
N ASP A 216 -3.58 24.80 1.19
CA ASP A 216 -2.62 23.74 0.84
C ASP A 216 -2.66 22.55 1.81
N ASP A 217 -3.29 22.74 2.98
CA ASP A 217 -3.48 21.73 4.01
C ASP A 217 -4.59 20.71 3.70
N LEU A 218 -5.41 20.97 2.68
CA LEU A 218 -6.49 20.06 2.26
C LEU A 218 -5.95 18.93 1.37
N ARG A 219 -5.07 18.11 1.95
CA ARG A 219 -4.44 16.96 1.31
C ARG A 219 -4.64 15.71 2.15
N PHE A 220 -4.72 14.57 1.47
CA PHE A 220 -4.78 13.29 2.16
C PHE A 220 -3.41 12.88 2.70
N ALA A 221 -3.37 12.48 3.98
CA ALA A 221 -2.22 11.80 4.57
C ALA A 221 -2.15 10.38 3.99
N ARG A 222 -1.09 10.11 3.24
CA ARG A 222 -0.84 8.81 2.61
C ARG A 222 -0.09 7.91 3.59
N LEU A 223 -0.51 6.64 3.73
CA LEU A 223 0.09 5.71 4.71
C LEU A 223 0.84 4.55 4.06
N GLY A 224 0.34 4.02 2.95
CA GLY A 224 0.91 2.87 2.24
C GLY A 224 2.20 3.19 1.49
N LYS A 225 2.77 2.19 0.82
CA LYS A 225 3.95 2.38 -0.04
C LYS A 225 3.70 3.51 -1.05
N PRO A 226 4.67 4.39 -1.33
CA PRO A 226 6.07 4.37 -0.91
C PRO A 226 6.35 5.04 0.45
N GLU A 227 5.33 5.40 1.22
CA GLU A 227 5.52 6.06 2.51
C GLU A 227 6.23 5.14 3.50
N LYS A 228 7.10 5.73 4.31
CA LYS A 228 7.96 4.97 5.23
C LYS A 228 7.21 4.19 6.32
N GLY A 229 5.96 4.53 6.60
CA GLY A 229 5.17 3.92 7.68
C GLY A 229 5.08 2.40 7.58
N ILE A 230 4.79 1.87 6.38
CA ILE A 230 4.65 0.43 6.15
C ILE A 230 5.98 -0.33 6.32
N PHE A 231 7.10 0.29 5.94
CA PHE A 231 8.44 -0.28 6.12
C PHE A 231 8.89 -0.21 7.58
N THR A 232 8.51 0.84 8.30
CA THR A 232 8.74 0.94 9.76
C THR A 232 8.01 -0.15 10.51
N GLU A 233 6.79 -0.49 10.10
CA GLU A 233 6.05 -1.63 10.67
C GLU A 233 6.76 -2.96 10.39
N ALA A 234 7.26 -3.16 9.16
CA ALA A 234 8.04 -4.34 8.81
C ALA A 234 9.32 -4.44 9.65
N LEU A 235 10.03 -3.33 9.84
CA LEU A 235 11.22 -3.25 10.69
C LEU A 235 10.89 -3.59 12.15
N SER A 236 9.80 -3.07 12.68
CA SER A 236 9.35 -3.35 14.05
C SER A 236 9.05 -4.84 14.27
N ARG A 237 8.39 -5.48 13.29
CA ARG A 237 8.05 -6.92 13.38
C ARG A 237 9.26 -7.82 13.19
N SER A 238 10.20 -7.43 12.33
CA SER A 238 11.37 -8.26 12.00
C SER A 238 12.51 -8.14 13.01
N GLY A 239 12.65 -6.99 13.66
CA GLY A 239 13.75 -6.70 14.59
C GLY A 239 15.11 -6.50 13.90
N THR A 240 15.20 -6.52 12.57
CA THR A 240 16.45 -6.38 11.82
C THR A 240 16.30 -5.40 10.66
N ARG A 241 17.39 -4.72 10.31
CA ARG A 241 17.46 -3.87 9.11
C ARG A 241 17.96 -4.61 7.88
N ASN A 242 18.48 -5.83 8.04
CA ASN A 242 18.96 -6.66 6.93
C ASN A 242 17.77 -7.29 6.20
N MET A 243 17.08 -6.45 5.42
CA MET A 243 15.89 -6.85 4.67
C MET A 243 15.93 -6.31 3.24
N VAL A 244 15.24 -7.00 2.34
CA VAL A 244 15.09 -6.62 0.93
C VAL A 244 13.62 -6.63 0.54
N MET A 245 13.18 -5.62 -0.21
CA MET A 245 11.84 -5.55 -0.79
C MET A 245 11.86 -6.08 -2.22
N ILE A 246 10.93 -6.98 -2.52
CA ILE A 246 10.73 -7.58 -3.83
C ILE A 246 9.39 -7.08 -4.36
N GLY A 247 9.40 -6.39 -5.50
CA GLY A 247 8.21 -5.79 -6.10
C GLY A 247 8.33 -5.62 -7.61
N ASP A 248 7.20 -5.42 -8.29
CA ASP A 248 7.11 -5.21 -9.74
C ASP A 248 7.16 -3.72 -10.14
N HIS A 249 6.88 -2.81 -9.20
CA HIS A 249 6.77 -1.37 -9.46
C HIS A 249 7.79 -0.57 -8.66
N CYS A 250 8.68 0.16 -9.34
CA CYS A 250 9.71 1.01 -8.70
C CYS A 250 9.11 2.11 -7.81
N ARG A 251 7.93 2.64 -8.12
CA ARG A 251 7.28 3.70 -7.32
C ARG A 251 6.73 3.21 -5.98
N SER A 252 6.34 1.94 -5.89
CA SER A 252 5.79 1.36 -4.67
C SER A 252 6.86 0.99 -3.64
N ILE A 253 8.15 1.15 -3.97
CA ILE A 253 9.26 0.53 -3.25
C ILE A 253 10.25 1.56 -2.70
N TYR A 254 10.07 2.86 -2.96
CA TYR A 254 11.04 3.88 -2.60
C TYR A 254 11.07 4.13 -1.10
N SER A 255 11.94 3.39 -0.39
CA SER A 255 12.36 3.69 0.98
C SER A 255 13.88 3.81 1.01
N GLN A 256 14.40 4.91 1.56
CA GLN A 256 15.84 5.24 1.57
C GLN A 256 16.74 4.26 2.34
N HIS A 257 16.18 3.20 2.94
CA HIS A 257 16.91 2.38 3.92
C HIS A 257 16.73 0.87 3.74
N ILE A 258 16.07 0.41 2.68
CA ILE A 258 15.82 -1.01 2.42
C ILE A 258 16.27 -1.32 1.00
N GLY A 259 17.10 -2.37 0.84
CA GLY A 259 17.43 -2.91 -0.48
C GLY A 259 16.17 -3.35 -1.21
N TRP A 260 16.11 -3.21 -2.53
CA TRP A 260 14.97 -3.66 -3.31
C TRP A 260 15.39 -4.38 -4.58
N VAL A 261 14.51 -5.25 -5.03
CA VAL A 261 14.70 -6.07 -6.22
C VAL A 261 13.43 -6.02 -7.04
N ARG A 262 13.54 -5.75 -8.34
CA ARG A 262 12.41 -5.74 -9.26
C ARG A 262 12.22 -7.10 -9.90
N LEU A 263 10.97 -7.58 -9.93
CA LEU A 263 10.59 -8.72 -10.76
C LEU A 263 10.18 -8.23 -12.16
N PRO A 264 10.67 -8.86 -13.23
CA PRO A 264 10.08 -8.68 -14.56
C PRO A 264 8.66 -9.27 -14.57
N ALA A 265 7.74 -8.62 -15.28
CA ALA A 265 6.31 -8.94 -15.32
C ALA A 265 5.95 -10.36 -15.84
N THR A 266 6.91 -11.20 -16.19
CA THR A 266 6.66 -12.45 -16.93
C THR A 266 7.22 -13.73 -16.35
N CYS A 267 7.91 -13.75 -15.19
CA CYS A 267 8.65 -14.97 -14.82
C CYS A 267 8.57 -15.37 -13.36
N PHE A 268 7.86 -16.46 -13.11
CA PHE A 268 8.32 -17.50 -12.20
C PHE A 268 8.53 -18.80 -12.99
N SER A 269 9.45 -18.79 -13.99
CA SER A 269 10.11 -20.00 -14.47
C SER A 269 11.11 -20.46 -13.39
N ASN A 270 11.61 -21.70 -13.47
CA ASN A 270 12.47 -22.33 -12.44
C ASN A 270 13.73 -21.53 -12.03
N GLU A 271 14.03 -20.41 -12.70
CA GLU A 271 15.04 -19.43 -12.37
C GLU A 271 14.34 -18.07 -12.23
N ILE A 272 14.21 -17.60 -10.98
CA ILE A 272 13.72 -16.24 -10.70
C ILE A 272 14.86 -15.30 -11.03
N LEU A 273 14.80 -14.65 -12.17
CA LEU A 273 15.72 -13.58 -12.54
C LEU A 273 15.19 -12.28 -11.93
N LEU A 274 15.92 -11.74 -10.98
CA LEU A 274 15.61 -10.51 -10.28
C LEU A 274 16.65 -9.46 -10.67
N GLY A 275 16.20 -8.29 -11.13
CA GLY A 275 17.10 -7.17 -11.36
C GLY A 275 17.27 -6.32 -10.10
N SER A 276 18.50 -6.12 -9.62
CA SER A 276 18.80 -5.21 -8.51
C SER A 276 19.35 -3.89 -9.06
N LEU A 277 18.90 -2.76 -8.49
CA LEU A 277 19.48 -1.46 -8.77
C LEU A 277 20.39 -1.05 -7.62
N PRO A 278 21.67 -0.73 -7.86
CA PRO A 278 22.49 -0.10 -6.85
C PRO A 278 21.94 1.30 -6.56
N ILE A 279 21.75 1.61 -5.29
CA ILE A 279 21.45 2.98 -4.86
C ILE A 279 22.78 3.75 -4.90
N PRO A 280 22.93 4.80 -5.76
CA PRO A 280 24.14 5.60 -5.76
C PRO A 280 24.29 6.28 -4.40
N GLY A 281 25.40 6.02 -3.68
CA GLY A 281 25.78 6.72 -2.46
C GLY A 281 25.52 6.01 -1.13
N LEU A 282 25.15 4.72 -1.13
CA LEU A 282 25.11 3.90 0.08
C LEU A 282 26.29 2.93 0.10
N GLU A 283 27.43 3.41 0.59
CA GLU A 283 28.39 2.48 1.21
C GLU A 283 27.78 1.95 2.52
N PRO A 284 27.96 0.65 2.84
CA PRO A 284 27.51 0.11 4.12
C PRO A 284 28.31 0.82 5.23
N GLN A 285 27.68 1.74 5.92
CA GLN A 285 28.23 2.27 7.16
C GLN A 285 28.14 1.17 8.20
N VAL A 286 29.27 0.53 8.46
CA VAL A 286 29.49 -0.33 9.61
C VAL A 286 29.44 0.55 10.86
N PHE A 287 28.42 0.34 11.68
CA PHE A 287 28.42 0.75 13.08
C PHE A 287 28.13 -0.45 13.94
#